data_7674ee8fe60563e7fee860594daeb575
#
_entry.id   7674ee8fe60563e7fee860594daeb575
#
_cell.length_a   1.000
_cell.length_b   1.000
_cell.length_c   1.000
_cell.angle_alpha   90.00
_cell.angle_beta   90.00
_cell.angle_gamma   90.00
#
_symmetry.space_group_name_H-M   'P 1'
#
loop_
_entity.id
_entity.type
_entity.pdbx_description
1 polymer ?
#
loop_
_entity_poly.entity_id
_entity_poly.type
_entity_poly.pdbx_seq_one_letter_code
_entity_poly.pdbx_strand_id
1 'polypeptide(L)'
;MSSETVRLRRPNDGDGYNLHQLVARCQPLDTNSVYCNLLQCSDFADTAIAAENRHGELVGFISGYCPPARPDTLFVWQVAVDASMRGQGLALRMLLALVERAAANGVRYLETTISPDNAASQALFKRAFARLGAGYRTRVLFSRARHFAGRHEDEVLYRAGPLVSVHSREEQLQESA
;
A
#
# COMPACT_ATOMS: atom_id res chain seq x y z
N MET A 1 25.48 -2.84 11.97
CA MET A 1 24.16 -3.44 12.29
C MET A 1 23.68 -4.12 11.02
N SER A 2 23.60 -5.45 11.00
CA SER A 2 23.13 -6.19 9.84
C SER A 2 21.68 -5.81 9.55
N SER A 3 21.41 -5.23 8.40
CA SER A 3 20.05 -5.04 7.89
C SER A 3 19.40 -6.44 7.84
N GLU A 4 18.36 -6.65 8.62
CA GLU A 4 17.64 -7.91 8.60
C GLU A 4 17.09 -8.14 7.20
N THR A 5 17.44 -9.27 6.60
CA THR A 5 17.02 -9.59 5.22
C THR A 5 15.53 -9.87 5.21
N VAL A 6 14.76 -8.97 4.57
CA VAL A 6 13.30 -9.11 4.43
C VAL A 6 12.99 -9.45 2.99
N ARG A 7 12.26 -10.55 2.79
CA ARG A 7 11.75 -11.01 1.50
C ARG A 7 10.36 -10.40 1.24
N LEU A 8 10.20 -9.75 0.10
CA LEU A 8 8.90 -9.29 -0.38
C LEU A 8 8.28 -10.34 -1.30
N ARG A 9 7.00 -10.65 -1.11
CA ARG A 9 6.29 -11.65 -1.92
C ARG A 9 4.80 -11.36 -2.04
N ARG A 10 4.17 -11.98 -3.01
CA ARG A 10 2.72 -12.10 -3.08
C ARG A 10 2.24 -12.91 -1.86
N PRO A 11 1.17 -12.50 -1.16
CA PRO A 11 0.58 -13.34 -0.10
C PRO A 11 -0.15 -14.55 -0.68
N ASN A 12 -0.51 -15.47 0.21
CA ASN A 12 -1.40 -16.59 -0.04
C ASN A 12 -2.38 -16.76 1.13
N ASP A 13 -3.37 -17.62 0.97
CA ASP A 13 -4.42 -17.86 1.97
C ASP A 13 -3.88 -18.30 3.34
N GLY A 14 -2.76 -19.00 3.39
CA GLY A 14 -2.09 -19.36 4.63
C GLY A 14 -1.59 -18.17 5.46
N ASP A 15 -1.47 -16.99 4.86
CA ASP A 15 -1.03 -15.77 5.55
C ASP A 15 -2.16 -15.07 6.34
N GLY A 16 -3.43 -15.40 6.07
CA GLY A 16 -4.56 -14.61 6.55
C GLY A 16 -4.63 -14.46 8.06
N TYR A 17 -4.38 -15.52 8.82
CA TYR A 17 -4.36 -15.44 10.29
C TYR A 17 -3.14 -14.67 10.81
N ASN A 18 -1.97 -14.87 10.22
CA ASN A 18 -0.75 -14.14 10.56
C ASN A 18 -0.89 -12.64 10.24
N LEU A 19 -1.57 -12.31 9.14
CA LEU A 19 -1.92 -10.93 8.82
C LEU A 19 -2.84 -10.32 9.88
N HIS A 20 -3.88 -11.05 10.32
CA HIS A 20 -4.76 -10.58 11.38
C HIS A 20 -3.98 -10.27 12.66
N GLN A 21 -3.04 -11.13 13.06
CA GLN A 21 -2.18 -10.90 14.21
C GLN A 21 -1.23 -9.72 14.01
N LEU A 22 -0.65 -9.55 12.82
CA LEU A 22 0.21 -8.41 12.50
C LEU A 22 -0.56 -7.09 12.64
N VAL A 23 -1.75 -7.00 12.04
CA VAL A 23 -2.57 -5.77 12.10
C VAL A 23 -2.99 -5.47 13.54
N ALA A 24 -3.38 -6.50 14.32
CA ALA A 24 -3.79 -6.33 15.73
C ALA A 24 -2.70 -5.69 16.60
N ARG A 25 -1.41 -5.97 16.33
CA ARG A 25 -0.30 -5.35 17.05
C ARG A 25 0.23 -4.06 16.42
N CYS A 26 -0.32 -3.65 15.28
CA CYS A 26 0.01 -2.40 14.59
C CYS A 26 -1.00 -1.28 14.90
N GLN A 27 -1.31 -1.05 16.18
CA GLN A 27 -2.22 0.03 16.56
C GLN A 27 -1.73 1.40 16.02
N PRO A 28 -2.64 2.30 15.59
CA PRO A 28 -4.11 2.28 15.71
C PRO A 28 -4.85 1.71 14.47
N LEU A 29 -4.25 0.78 13.70
CA LEU A 29 -4.91 0.20 12.55
C LEU A 29 -6.17 -0.58 12.94
N ASP A 30 -7.23 -0.49 12.12
CA ASP A 30 -8.40 -1.33 12.25
C ASP A 30 -8.03 -2.80 12.03
N THR A 31 -8.38 -3.66 12.98
CA THR A 31 -7.96 -5.06 12.96
C THR A 31 -8.59 -5.84 11.82
N ASN A 32 -9.79 -5.48 11.38
CA ASN A 32 -10.62 -6.25 10.45
C ASN A 32 -10.96 -7.66 10.99
N SER A 33 -11.87 -8.38 10.35
CA SER A 33 -12.10 -9.78 10.68
C SER A 33 -10.99 -10.67 10.09
N VAL A 34 -10.80 -11.86 10.68
CA VAL A 34 -9.91 -12.89 10.10
C VAL A 34 -10.33 -13.21 8.67
N TYR A 35 -11.63 -13.30 8.42
CA TYR A 35 -12.17 -13.58 7.09
C TYR A 35 -11.80 -12.48 6.07
N CYS A 36 -11.89 -11.21 6.46
CA CYS A 36 -11.42 -10.10 5.63
C CYS A 36 -9.93 -10.25 5.28
N ASN A 37 -9.10 -10.58 6.28
CA ASN A 37 -7.67 -10.79 6.06
C ASN A 37 -7.38 -12.01 5.17
N LEU A 38 -8.18 -13.08 5.25
CA LEU A 38 -8.11 -14.21 4.33
C LEU A 38 -8.39 -13.78 2.88
N LEU A 39 -9.42 -12.97 2.64
CA LEU A 39 -9.72 -12.42 1.31
C LEU A 39 -8.58 -11.54 0.78
N GLN A 40 -7.94 -10.74 1.65
CA GLN A 40 -6.77 -9.94 1.26
C GLN A 40 -5.58 -10.79 0.82
N CYS A 41 -5.46 -11.99 1.38
CA CYS A 41 -4.38 -12.93 1.06
C CYS A 41 -4.72 -13.91 -0.07
N SER A 42 -5.98 -14.01 -0.48
CA SER A 42 -6.46 -14.92 -1.55
C SER A 42 -6.96 -14.13 -2.77
N ASP A 43 -8.19 -13.64 -2.75
CA ASP A 43 -8.83 -12.98 -3.90
C ASP A 43 -8.12 -11.67 -4.30
N PHE A 44 -7.58 -10.95 -3.31
CA PHE A 44 -6.85 -9.70 -3.53
C PHE A 44 -5.32 -9.85 -3.47
N ALA A 45 -4.80 -11.07 -3.54
CA ALA A 45 -3.37 -11.34 -3.39
C ALA A 45 -2.50 -10.64 -4.46
N ASP A 46 -3.01 -10.44 -5.68
CA ASP A 46 -2.28 -9.77 -6.75
C ASP A 46 -2.11 -8.27 -6.51
N THR A 47 -3.00 -7.67 -5.73
CA THR A 47 -2.98 -6.27 -5.33
C THR A 47 -2.54 -6.06 -3.88
N ALA A 48 -1.93 -7.08 -3.27
CA ALA A 48 -1.37 -7.06 -1.92
C ALA A 48 0.09 -7.51 -1.93
N ILE A 49 0.87 -7.13 -0.90
CA ILE A 49 2.25 -7.55 -0.75
C ILE A 49 2.55 -7.91 0.71
N ALA A 50 3.25 -9.01 0.90
CA ALA A 50 3.73 -9.51 2.18
C ALA A 50 5.24 -9.31 2.31
N ALA A 51 5.68 -8.94 3.50
CA ALA A 51 7.09 -8.86 3.87
C ALA A 51 7.38 -9.88 4.97
N GLU A 52 8.30 -10.79 4.69
CA GLU A 52 8.67 -11.92 5.54
C GLU A 52 10.11 -11.79 5.99
N ASN A 53 10.36 -11.97 7.27
CA ASN A 53 11.72 -11.99 7.80
C ASN A 53 12.41 -13.36 7.53
N ARG A 54 13.67 -13.49 7.92
CA ARG A 54 14.47 -14.71 7.76
C ARG A 54 13.91 -15.93 8.51
N HIS A 55 12.99 -15.72 9.46
CA HIS A 55 12.36 -16.80 10.24
C HIS A 55 11.00 -17.22 9.67
N GLY A 56 10.59 -16.66 8.54
CA GLY A 56 9.28 -16.93 7.92
C GLY A 56 8.12 -16.18 8.58
N GLU A 57 8.41 -15.20 9.43
CA GLU A 57 7.39 -14.42 10.11
C GLU A 57 6.97 -13.21 9.29
N LEU A 58 5.67 -12.94 9.26
CA LEU A 58 5.09 -11.78 8.59
C LEU A 58 5.38 -10.52 9.41
N VAL A 59 6.22 -9.63 8.86
CA VAL A 59 6.67 -8.39 9.51
C VAL A 59 6.18 -7.12 8.81
N GLY A 60 5.54 -7.27 7.65
CA GLY A 60 4.91 -6.18 6.92
C GLY A 60 3.86 -6.68 5.94
N PHE A 61 2.85 -5.85 5.69
CA PHE A 61 1.80 -6.16 4.72
C PHE A 61 1.19 -4.87 4.17
N ILE A 62 0.91 -4.86 2.87
CA ILE A 62 0.07 -3.85 2.24
C ILE A 62 -1.10 -4.58 1.58
N SER A 63 -2.32 -4.19 1.94
CA SER A 63 -3.54 -4.63 1.27
C SER A 63 -4.03 -3.58 0.28
N GLY A 64 -4.60 -4.03 -0.81
CA GLY A 64 -5.17 -3.15 -1.83
C GLY A 64 -6.07 -3.90 -2.78
N TYR A 65 -6.70 -3.17 -3.68
CA TYR A 65 -7.55 -3.72 -4.74
C TYR A 65 -7.64 -2.74 -5.90
N CYS A 66 -8.05 -3.24 -7.07
CA CYS A 66 -8.44 -2.37 -8.18
C CYS A 66 -9.96 -2.18 -8.12
N PRO A 67 -10.47 -0.94 -7.93
CA PRO A 67 -11.91 -0.69 -7.94
C PRO A 67 -12.54 -1.13 -9.27
N PRO A 68 -13.66 -1.89 -9.27
CA PRO A 68 -14.25 -2.39 -10.52
C PRO A 68 -14.56 -1.30 -11.56
N ALA A 69 -14.95 -0.11 -11.11
CA ALA A 69 -15.21 1.04 -11.99
C ALA A 69 -13.94 1.74 -12.49
N ARG A 70 -12.77 1.40 -11.96
CA ARG A 70 -11.46 1.96 -12.31
C ARG A 70 -10.40 0.87 -12.28
N PRO A 71 -10.43 -0.08 -13.25
CA PRO A 71 -9.53 -1.24 -13.24
C PRO A 71 -8.05 -0.88 -13.46
N ASP A 72 -7.77 0.32 -13.97
CA ASP A 72 -6.43 0.88 -14.16
C ASP A 72 -5.88 1.57 -12.89
N THR A 73 -6.54 1.42 -11.75
CA THR A 73 -6.22 2.09 -10.50
C THR A 73 -5.99 1.07 -9.39
N LEU A 74 -4.81 1.11 -8.76
CA LEU A 74 -4.55 0.41 -7.50
C LEU A 74 -4.97 1.30 -6.34
N PHE A 75 -5.96 0.86 -5.57
CA PHE A 75 -6.31 1.47 -4.29
C PHE A 75 -5.60 0.72 -3.16
N VAL A 76 -4.72 1.39 -2.45
CA VAL A 76 -4.08 0.86 -1.24
C VAL A 76 -4.98 1.12 -0.04
N TRP A 77 -5.37 0.04 0.63
CA TRP A 77 -6.29 0.11 1.76
C TRP A 77 -5.54 0.26 3.09
N GLN A 78 -4.64 -0.67 3.41
CA GLN A 78 -3.96 -0.68 4.70
C GLN A 78 -2.47 -1.01 4.55
N VAL A 79 -1.64 -0.31 5.31
CA VAL A 79 -0.19 -0.55 5.40
C VAL A 79 0.15 -0.92 6.84
N ALA A 80 0.55 -2.14 7.08
CA ALA A 80 0.99 -2.64 8.38
C ALA A 80 2.49 -2.93 8.37
N VAL A 81 3.23 -2.44 9.38
CA VAL A 81 4.65 -2.74 9.58
C VAL A 81 4.87 -3.03 11.06
N ASP A 82 5.41 -4.21 11.36
CA ASP A 82 5.77 -4.61 12.70
C ASP A 82 6.68 -3.56 13.36
N ALA A 83 6.52 -3.35 14.67
CA ALA A 83 7.27 -2.34 15.40
C ALA A 83 8.79 -2.52 15.27
N SER A 84 9.26 -3.77 15.23
CA SER A 84 10.69 -4.12 15.07
C SER A 84 11.28 -3.66 13.72
N MET A 85 10.45 -3.46 12.70
CA MET A 85 10.86 -3.11 11.34
C MET A 85 10.59 -1.66 10.97
N ARG A 86 10.04 -0.86 11.89
CA ARG A 86 9.77 0.56 11.67
C ARG A 86 11.06 1.37 11.54
N GLY A 87 11.00 2.50 10.84
CA GLY A 87 12.16 3.37 10.64
C GLY A 87 13.21 2.86 9.65
N GLN A 88 13.04 1.64 9.10
CA GLN A 88 14.00 1.00 8.18
C GLN A 88 13.58 1.11 6.70
N GLY A 89 12.54 1.91 6.39
CA GLY A 89 12.08 2.11 5.01
C GLY A 89 11.27 0.94 4.43
N LEU A 90 10.88 -0.06 5.24
CA LEU A 90 10.17 -1.24 4.77
C LEU A 90 8.83 -0.91 4.10
N ALA A 91 8.04 -0.01 4.68
CA ALA A 91 6.76 0.41 4.09
C ALA A 91 6.93 0.99 2.67
N LEU A 92 7.92 1.84 2.47
CA LEU A 92 8.21 2.42 1.15
C LEU A 92 8.67 1.34 0.16
N ARG A 93 9.55 0.43 0.58
CA ARG A 93 10.01 -0.68 -0.26
C ARG A 93 8.84 -1.57 -0.70
N MET A 94 7.95 -1.95 0.23
CA MET A 94 6.74 -2.72 -0.09
C MET A 94 5.84 -1.99 -1.07
N LEU A 95 5.58 -0.70 -0.81
CA LEU A 95 4.68 0.10 -1.65
C LEU A 95 5.22 0.24 -3.08
N LEU A 96 6.50 0.53 -3.25
CA LEU A 96 7.13 0.64 -4.57
C LEU A 96 7.10 -0.70 -5.32
N ALA A 97 7.43 -1.82 -4.65
CA ALA A 97 7.37 -3.14 -5.26
C ALA A 97 5.94 -3.56 -5.66
N LEU A 98 4.94 -3.21 -4.84
CA LEU A 98 3.54 -3.46 -5.16
C LEU A 98 3.09 -2.65 -6.38
N VAL A 99 3.43 -1.36 -6.43
CA VAL A 99 3.09 -0.47 -7.55
C VAL A 99 3.78 -0.93 -8.85
N GLU A 100 5.04 -1.34 -8.79
CA GLU A 100 5.77 -1.88 -9.93
C GLU A 100 5.07 -3.12 -10.51
N ARG A 101 4.69 -4.07 -9.66
CA ARG A 101 3.93 -5.26 -10.07
C ARG A 101 2.56 -4.89 -10.66
N ALA A 102 1.85 -3.96 -10.04
CA ALA A 102 0.55 -3.50 -10.53
C ALA A 102 0.67 -2.78 -11.88
N ALA A 103 1.69 -1.93 -12.07
CA ALA A 103 1.94 -1.24 -13.31
C ALA A 103 2.27 -2.20 -14.46
N ALA A 104 3.01 -3.29 -14.19
CA ALA A 104 3.25 -4.36 -15.18
C ALA A 104 1.94 -5.05 -15.63
N ASN A 105 0.89 -4.99 -14.82
CA ASN A 105 -0.46 -5.50 -15.12
C ASN A 105 -1.44 -4.41 -15.60
N GLY A 106 -0.96 -3.26 -16.06
CA GLY A 106 -1.77 -2.22 -16.67
C GLY A 106 -2.32 -1.15 -15.72
N VAL A 107 -1.95 -1.17 -14.45
CA VAL A 107 -2.33 -0.11 -13.50
C VAL A 107 -1.57 1.17 -13.85
N ARG A 108 -2.29 2.27 -13.94
CA ARG A 108 -1.78 3.60 -14.28
C ARG A 108 -1.90 4.62 -13.15
N TYR A 109 -2.70 4.34 -12.15
CA TYR A 109 -2.95 5.26 -11.03
C TYR A 109 -2.82 4.54 -9.69
N LEU A 110 -2.31 5.27 -8.71
CA LEU A 110 -2.23 4.85 -7.32
C LEU A 110 -3.16 5.72 -6.48
N GLU A 111 -4.06 5.10 -5.75
CA GLU A 111 -4.97 5.77 -4.82
C GLU A 111 -4.82 5.24 -3.40
N THR A 112 -5.09 6.10 -2.44
CA THR A 112 -5.29 5.75 -1.03
C THR A 112 -6.11 6.84 -0.35
N THR A 113 -6.77 6.55 0.77
CA THR A 113 -7.31 7.57 1.66
C THR A 113 -6.45 7.71 2.90
N ILE A 114 -6.29 8.94 3.37
CA ILE A 114 -5.51 9.26 4.56
C ILE A 114 -6.28 10.33 5.35
N SER A 115 -6.48 10.10 6.64
CA SER A 115 -7.03 11.13 7.53
C SER A 115 -6.03 12.26 7.75
N PRO A 116 -6.50 13.51 7.98
CA PRO A 116 -5.62 14.69 8.12
C PRO A 116 -4.59 14.58 9.26
N ASP A 117 -4.89 13.84 10.30
CA ASP A 117 -4.04 13.61 11.46
C ASP A 117 -2.99 12.49 11.28
N ASN A 118 -3.08 11.68 10.19
CA ASN A 118 -2.15 10.60 9.92
C ASN A 118 -0.90 11.08 9.15
N ALA A 119 -0.03 11.83 9.84
CA ALA A 119 1.19 12.38 9.27
C ALA A 119 2.15 11.30 8.73
N ALA A 120 2.20 10.12 9.35
CA ALA A 120 3.08 9.02 8.94
C ALA A 120 2.68 8.49 7.56
N SER A 121 1.40 8.22 7.32
CA SER A 121 0.90 7.80 6.01
C SER A 121 1.07 8.88 4.96
N GLN A 122 0.81 10.15 5.30
CA GLN A 122 1.05 11.26 4.37
C GLN A 122 2.51 11.32 3.92
N ALA A 123 3.46 11.18 4.85
CA ALA A 123 4.90 11.19 4.53
C ALA A 123 5.27 10.00 3.65
N LEU A 124 4.77 8.79 3.96
CA LEU A 124 5.01 7.58 3.17
C LEU A 124 4.55 7.75 1.73
N PHE A 125 3.29 8.14 1.52
CA PHE A 125 2.72 8.24 0.17
C PHE A 125 3.32 9.39 -0.64
N LYS A 126 3.59 10.56 -0.03
CA LYS A 126 4.28 11.66 -0.72
C LYS A 126 5.69 11.24 -1.17
N ARG A 127 6.43 10.49 -0.34
CA ARG A 127 7.73 9.92 -0.75
C ARG A 127 7.60 8.92 -1.89
N ALA A 128 6.58 8.05 -1.85
CA ALA A 128 6.31 7.11 -2.93
C ALA A 128 5.99 7.84 -4.24
N PHE A 129 5.12 8.84 -4.23
CA PHE A 129 4.78 9.63 -5.40
C PHE A 129 6.01 10.32 -6.01
N ALA A 130 6.86 10.91 -5.18
CA ALA A 130 8.11 11.53 -5.62
C ALA A 130 9.06 10.49 -6.26
N ARG A 131 9.20 9.30 -5.66
CA ARG A 131 10.03 8.20 -6.21
C ARG A 131 9.48 7.64 -7.53
N LEU A 132 8.18 7.66 -7.70
CA LEU A 132 7.50 7.24 -8.94
C LEU A 132 7.50 8.33 -10.02
N GLY A 133 7.93 9.57 -9.68
CA GLY A 133 7.83 10.73 -10.58
C GLY A 133 6.39 11.10 -10.91
N ALA A 134 5.44 10.75 -10.04
CA ALA A 134 4.02 10.95 -10.26
C ALA A 134 3.49 12.20 -9.55
N GLY A 135 2.82 13.08 -10.29
CA GLY A 135 2.01 14.13 -9.70
C GLY A 135 0.78 13.54 -9.00
N TYR A 136 0.24 14.24 -8.00
CA TYR A 136 -0.96 13.77 -7.31
C TYR A 136 -1.95 14.90 -7.04
N ARG A 137 -3.21 14.51 -6.84
CA ARG A 137 -4.31 15.39 -6.43
C ARG A 137 -4.99 14.83 -5.20
N THR A 138 -5.62 15.70 -4.41
CA THR A 138 -6.36 15.32 -3.20
C THR A 138 -7.79 15.86 -3.24
N ARG A 139 -8.72 15.12 -2.64
CA ARG A 139 -10.09 15.56 -2.35
C ARG A 139 -10.65 14.77 -1.17
N VAL A 140 -11.56 15.35 -0.43
CA VAL A 140 -12.31 14.60 0.59
C VAL A 140 -13.17 13.54 -0.12
N LEU A 141 -12.95 12.27 0.20
CA LEU A 141 -13.75 11.16 -0.31
C LEU A 141 -14.91 10.85 0.62
N PHE A 142 -14.61 10.68 1.91
CA PHE A 142 -15.60 10.45 2.95
C PHE A 142 -15.45 11.54 4.02
N SER A 143 -16.50 12.34 4.19
CA SER A 143 -16.48 13.41 5.19
C SER A 143 -16.93 12.91 6.56
N ARG A 144 -16.32 13.45 7.61
CA ARG A 144 -16.64 13.20 9.01
C ARG A 144 -18.14 13.30 9.31
N ALA A 145 -18.77 14.37 8.86
CA ALA A 145 -20.17 14.63 9.14
C ALA A 145 -21.11 13.68 8.40
N ARG A 146 -20.91 13.53 7.07
CA ARG A 146 -21.84 12.81 6.19
C ARG A 146 -21.71 11.29 6.30
N HIS A 147 -20.48 10.79 6.45
CA HIS A 147 -20.20 9.36 6.32
C HIS A 147 -19.89 8.68 7.65
N PHE A 148 -19.39 9.43 8.63
CA PHE A 148 -18.96 8.88 9.91
C PHE A 148 -19.77 9.36 11.11
N ALA A 149 -20.84 10.12 10.89
CA ALA A 149 -21.68 10.70 11.97
C ALA A 149 -20.84 11.44 13.04
N GLY A 150 -19.76 12.11 12.63
CA GLY A 150 -18.87 12.84 13.52
C GLY A 150 -17.86 12.00 14.32
N ARG A 151 -17.84 10.65 14.13
CA ARG A 151 -17.05 9.72 14.96
C ARG A 151 -15.67 9.38 14.41
N HIS A 152 -15.37 9.78 13.18
CA HIS A 152 -14.10 9.58 12.51
C HIS A 152 -13.72 10.85 11.76
N GLU A 153 -12.45 11.12 11.56
CA GLU A 153 -11.98 12.24 10.73
C GLU A 153 -12.36 12.05 9.25
N ASP A 154 -12.20 13.10 8.46
CA ASP A 154 -12.36 12.99 7.00
C ASP A 154 -11.36 11.97 6.43
N GLU A 155 -11.80 11.21 5.46
CA GLU A 155 -10.91 10.40 4.61
C GLU A 155 -10.61 11.17 3.33
N VAL A 156 -9.40 11.66 3.23
CA VAL A 156 -8.91 12.41 2.07
C VAL A 156 -8.29 11.45 1.06
N LEU A 157 -8.87 11.40 -0.13
CA LEU A 157 -8.32 10.64 -1.26
C LEU A 157 -7.08 11.34 -1.80
N TYR A 158 -6.01 10.60 -1.92
CA TYR A 158 -4.80 10.93 -2.69
C TYR A 158 -4.81 10.09 -3.95
N ARG A 159 -4.77 10.72 -5.13
CA ARG A 159 -4.68 10.05 -6.43
C ARG A 159 -3.43 10.53 -7.16
N ALA A 160 -2.49 9.62 -7.39
CA ALA A 160 -1.26 9.87 -8.10
C ALA A 160 -1.26 9.20 -9.49
N GLY A 161 -0.64 9.82 -10.45
CA GLY A 161 -0.49 9.32 -11.80
C GLY A 161 -0.78 10.34 -12.91
N PRO A 162 -0.71 9.94 -14.21
CA PRO A 162 -0.43 8.55 -14.62
C PRO A 162 0.98 8.10 -14.24
N LEU A 163 1.10 6.82 -13.84
CA LEU A 163 2.39 6.18 -13.56
C LEU A 163 3.11 5.93 -14.89
N VAL A 164 4.36 6.30 -14.97
CA VAL A 164 5.21 6.04 -16.15
C VAL A 164 5.65 4.58 -16.08
N SER A 165 5.36 3.79 -17.12
CA SER A 165 5.82 2.40 -17.20
C SER A 165 7.35 2.34 -17.24
N VAL A 166 7.93 1.25 -16.72
CA VAL A 166 9.39 1.05 -16.74
C VAL A 166 9.93 1.08 -18.17
N HIS A 167 9.19 0.53 -19.14
CA HIS A 167 9.53 0.56 -20.56
C HIS A 167 9.64 2.00 -21.14
N SER A 168 8.75 2.89 -20.73
CA SER A 168 8.78 4.29 -21.19
C SER A 168 9.95 5.08 -20.58
N ARG A 169 10.49 4.65 -19.43
CA ARG A 169 11.68 5.27 -18.83
C ARG A 169 12.97 4.88 -19.59
N GLU A 170 13.07 3.65 -20.05
CA GLU A 170 14.21 3.18 -20.82
C GLU A 170 14.26 3.85 -22.21
N GLU A 171 13.11 4.03 -22.86
CA GLU A 171 13.01 4.73 -24.13
C GLU A 171 13.38 6.21 -24.01
N GLN A 172 12.94 6.91 -22.96
CA GLN A 172 13.30 8.32 -22.72
C GLN A 172 14.79 8.52 -22.39
N LEU A 173 15.42 7.55 -21.76
CA LEU A 173 16.87 7.59 -21.49
C LEU A 173 17.71 7.32 -22.75
N GLN A 174 17.19 6.51 -23.70
CA GLN A 174 17.85 6.24 -24.97
C GLN A 174 17.70 7.39 -25.98
N GLU A 175 16.60 8.14 -25.94
CA GLU A 175 16.40 9.33 -26.78
C GLU A 175 17.18 10.57 -26.29
N SER A 176 17.68 10.54 -25.04
CA SER A 176 18.41 11.65 -24.41
C SER A 176 19.93 11.46 -24.40
N ALA A 177 20.43 10.37 -24.96
CA ALA A 177 21.86 10.03 -25.05
C ALA A 177 22.38 10.15 -26.49
#